data_ce95bc12b2a8e5046875e808936dd007
#
_entry.id   ce95bc12b2a8e5046875e808936dd007
#
_cell.length_a   1.000
_cell.length_b   1.000
_cell.length_c   1.000
_cell.angle_alpha   90.00
_cell.angle_beta   90.00
_cell.angle_gamma   90.00
#
_symmetry.space_group_name_H-M   'P 1'
#
loop_
_entity.id
_entity.type
_entity.pdbx_description
1 polymer ?
#
loop_
_entity_poly.entity_id
_entity_poly.type
_entity_poly.pdbx_seq_one_letter_code
_entity_poly.pdbx_strand_id
1 'polypeptide(L)'
;MAAIDTVTLDIVKDSLIAIGDEVFYAFAQTSMSPIIYETLDYACGIADAEGDLLTQGNGACGFIGMISPMIGEIIRKFGKESMKSGDIYLINDPYMGGGTHLSDIGMVMPVFYEGEIIAFVGNKAHWSDVGGMAAGSFTTNSAEVFQEGLRFSGVKLVDSGEINAAITGIIGANVRFPRSANGDMWGQIASLRTGFTRLVELCGKYGKDVLLKSMARLMDQGEMAARQRLAEMPRGVYEAEQFMDDDGHGNLVKIKVRVTIDETGFTADFSGSSPQVASPINTGYSSLCAGVKVAYMSIINPGLSVNDGVFRTMKVFAGDASVLKCDAPAPTSCYFESMLYALDTVWKALSPVFPEYLGAGHLLSVCAVILSGSHHRSGQPFLIVEPSGGGWGASRGKDGEVGQFCVGDGETYNVPVEMAEVRYGIRIDEYNLHTDGAGAGEFRGGSGAVRSYRALTDGQFFSASFGRNKFPAWGAAGGRDGSYNYFEFIRAGGRVEGPLGIAAQTVLNKDDVVRMVTCSGGGYGDPKKRDPEKVRLDVKNGYITPAQASEDYGVLVDGASFVIQEVRR
;
A
#
# COMPACT_ATOMS: atom_id res chain seq x y z
N MET A 1 -40.76 15.50 2.37
CA MET A 1 -39.96 14.44 3.03
C MET A 1 -39.32 15.07 4.26
N ALA A 2 -39.44 14.47 5.46
CA ALA A 2 -38.76 15.01 6.63
C ALA A 2 -37.23 14.92 6.45
N ALA A 3 -36.54 16.03 6.73
CA ALA A 3 -35.10 16.04 6.74
C ALA A 3 -34.61 15.14 7.90
N ILE A 4 -33.54 14.38 7.67
CA ILE A 4 -32.89 13.63 8.74
C ILE A 4 -32.24 14.67 9.67
N ASP A 5 -32.50 14.54 10.97
CA ASP A 5 -31.86 15.41 11.95
C ASP A 5 -30.34 15.07 12.07
N THR A 6 -29.55 16.05 12.46
CA THR A 6 -28.09 15.95 12.51
C THR A 6 -27.61 14.87 13.49
N VAL A 7 -28.33 14.68 14.61
CA VAL A 7 -27.93 13.70 15.63
C VAL A 7 -28.08 12.27 15.08
N THR A 8 -29.23 12.00 14.43
CA THR A 8 -29.46 10.69 13.78
C THR A 8 -28.40 10.43 12.68
N LEU A 9 -28.05 11.45 11.87
CA LEU A 9 -27.03 11.33 10.85
C LEU A 9 -25.65 10.98 11.44
N ASP A 10 -25.23 11.67 12.50
CA ASP A 10 -23.96 11.42 13.17
C ASP A 10 -23.93 10.02 13.80
N ILE A 11 -25.03 9.58 14.43
CA ILE A 11 -25.13 8.22 14.99
C ILE A 11 -25.02 7.16 13.89
N VAL A 12 -25.69 7.34 12.75
CA VAL A 12 -25.59 6.40 11.61
C VAL A 12 -24.18 6.37 11.06
N LYS A 13 -23.53 7.54 10.88
CA LYS A 13 -22.14 7.65 10.43
C LYS A 13 -21.20 6.87 11.35
N ASP A 14 -21.25 7.13 12.64
CA ASP A 14 -20.36 6.50 13.62
C ASP A 14 -20.64 4.99 13.74
N SER A 15 -21.92 4.57 13.57
CA SER A 15 -22.29 3.16 13.49
C SER A 15 -21.71 2.46 12.26
N LEU A 16 -21.72 3.12 11.09
CA LEU A 16 -21.11 2.58 9.87
C LEU A 16 -19.59 2.42 10.03
N ILE A 17 -18.91 3.40 10.64
CA ILE A 17 -17.47 3.33 10.93
C ILE A 17 -17.20 2.14 11.87
N ALA A 18 -17.94 2.03 12.98
CA ALA A 18 -17.79 0.94 13.93
C ALA A 18 -18.03 -0.45 13.29
N ILE A 19 -19.00 -0.56 12.36
CA ILE A 19 -19.22 -1.80 11.60
C ILE A 19 -18.01 -2.10 10.70
N GLY A 20 -17.44 -1.09 10.03
CA GLY A 20 -16.22 -1.24 9.23
C GLY A 20 -15.06 -1.79 10.04
N ASP A 21 -14.84 -1.25 11.24
CA ASP A 21 -13.81 -1.72 12.18
C ASP A 21 -14.09 -3.16 12.65
N GLU A 22 -15.35 -3.49 12.98
CA GLU A 22 -15.73 -4.84 13.39
C GLU A 22 -15.47 -5.87 12.26
N VAL A 23 -15.78 -5.53 11.01
CA VAL A 23 -15.48 -6.34 9.83
C VAL A 23 -13.98 -6.56 9.69
N PHE A 24 -13.19 -5.50 9.87
CA PHE A 24 -11.73 -5.56 9.80
C PHE A 24 -11.16 -6.50 10.86
N TYR A 25 -11.47 -6.30 12.13
CA TYR A 25 -10.98 -7.14 13.22
C TYR A 25 -11.47 -8.58 13.14
N ALA A 26 -12.74 -8.82 12.72
CA ALA A 26 -13.25 -10.17 12.52
C ALA A 26 -12.42 -10.95 11.50
N PHE A 27 -11.93 -10.29 10.44
CA PHE A 27 -11.07 -10.95 9.46
C PHE A 27 -9.71 -11.33 10.06
N ALA A 28 -9.02 -10.40 10.72
CA ALA A 28 -7.74 -10.69 11.35
C ALA A 28 -7.82 -11.87 12.33
N GLN A 29 -8.88 -11.93 13.14
CA GLN A 29 -9.07 -12.97 14.16
C GLN A 29 -9.42 -14.35 13.59
N THR A 30 -9.96 -14.41 12.37
CA THR A 30 -10.43 -15.67 11.76
C THR A 30 -9.52 -16.15 10.62
N SER A 31 -8.55 -15.37 10.20
CA SER A 31 -7.58 -15.74 9.17
C SER A 31 -6.53 -16.72 9.67
N MET A 32 -5.83 -17.37 8.73
CA MET A 32 -4.79 -18.36 9.05
C MET A 32 -3.39 -17.97 8.59
N SER A 33 -3.25 -16.96 7.75
CA SER A 33 -1.97 -16.51 7.23
C SER A 33 -1.38 -15.35 8.05
N PRO A 34 -0.09 -15.41 8.43
CA PRO A 34 0.58 -14.29 9.11
C PRO A 34 0.54 -12.98 8.33
N ILE A 35 0.56 -13.02 7.00
CA ILE A 35 0.42 -11.82 6.17
C ILE A 35 -0.88 -11.06 6.46
N ILE A 36 -1.94 -11.75 6.91
CA ILE A 36 -3.22 -11.14 7.27
C ILE A 36 -3.24 -10.75 8.74
N TYR A 37 -2.97 -11.67 9.68
CA TYR A 37 -3.19 -11.39 11.10
C TYR A 37 -1.99 -10.78 11.85
N GLU A 38 -0.76 -10.84 11.30
CA GLU A 38 0.43 -10.16 11.85
C GLU A 38 0.76 -8.90 11.04
N THR A 39 0.82 -9.02 9.70
CA THR A 39 1.22 -7.93 8.80
C THR A 39 0.07 -6.98 8.50
N LEU A 40 -1.18 -7.44 8.58
CA LEU A 40 -2.42 -6.70 8.27
C LEU A 40 -2.53 -6.26 6.79
N ASP A 41 -2.03 -7.09 5.87
CA ASP A 41 -2.07 -6.78 4.44
C ASP A 41 -3.45 -7.08 3.82
N TYR A 42 -4.43 -6.29 4.25
CA TYR A 42 -5.82 -6.34 3.77
C TYR A 42 -6.58 -5.04 4.06
N ALA A 43 -7.74 -4.89 3.44
CA ALA A 43 -8.68 -3.82 3.74
C ALA A 43 -10.12 -4.31 3.68
N CYS A 44 -11.01 -3.63 4.42
CA CYS A 44 -12.45 -3.87 4.44
C CYS A 44 -13.19 -2.55 4.25
N GLY A 45 -14.34 -2.60 3.58
CA GLY A 45 -15.16 -1.42 3.38
C GLY A 45 -16.64 -1.75 3.23
N ILE A 46 -17.47 -0.74 3.50
CA ILE A 46 -18.91 -0.75 3.31
C ILE A 46 -19.23 0.26 2.21
N ALA A 47 -19.99 -0.16 1.22
CA ALA A 47 -20.47 0.67 0.14
C ALA A 47 -22.00 0.77 0.15
N ASP A 48 -22.52 1.82 -0.47
CA ASP A 48 -23.96 1.96 -0.67
C ASP A 48 -24.52 0.95 -1.69
N ALA A 49 -25.80 1.05 -1.99
CA ALA A 49 -26.45 0.17 -2.95
C ALA A 49 -25.96 0.36 -4.40
N GLU A 50 -25.28 1.46 -4.71
CA GLU A 50 -24.67 1.71 -6.03
C GLU A 50 -23.22 1.21 -6.11
N GLY A 51 -22.61 0.86 -4.99
CA GLY A 51 -21.25 0.35 -4.88
C GLY A 51 -20.23 1.42 -4.52
N ASP A 52 -20.67 2.63 -4.19
CA ASP A 52 -19.80 3.73 -3.77
C ASP A 52 -19.41 3.58 -2.29
N LEU A 53 -18.12 3.72 -1.97
CA LEU A 53 -17.58 3.54 -0.60
C LEU A 53 -18.16 4.57 0.36
N LEU A 54 -18.80 4.09 1.44
CA LEU A 54 -19.33 4.91 2.53
C LEU A 54 -18.34 5.06 3.67
N THR A 55 -17.67 3.97 4.01
CA THR A 55 -16.71 3.92 5.11
C THR A 55 -15.75 2.75 4.92
N GLN A 56 -14.64 2.84 5.59
CA GLN A 56 -13.59 1.84 5.60
C GLN A 56 -13.23 1.49 7.03
N GLY A 57 -12.85 0.25 7.29
CA GLY A 57 -12.07 -0.12 8.47
C GLY A 57 -10.61 0.32 8.29
N ASN A 58 -9.79 0.14 9.32
CA ASN A 58 -8.34 0.26 9.20
C ASN A 58 -7.80 -0.70 8.13
N GLY A 59 -6.55 -0.51 7.70
CA GLY A 59 -5.87 -1.41 6.76
C GLY A 59 -5.05 -0.69 5.71
N ALA A 60 -4.57 -1.45 4.72
CA ALA A 60 -3.76 -0.94 3.62
C ALA A 60 -4.55 0.08 2.80
N CYS A 61 -4.17 1.36 2.87
CA CYS A 61 -4.91 2.45 2.24
C CYS A 61 -4.92 2.33 0.70
N GLY A 62 -3.93 1.69 0.10
CA GLY A 62 -3.94 1.33 -1.30
C GLY A 62 -5.11 0.40 -1.66
N PHE A 63 -5.45 -0.57 -0.82
CA PHE A 63 -6.57 -1.49 -1.05
C PHE A 63 -7.95 -0.84 -0.84
N ILE A 64 -8.06 0.10 0.08
CA ILE A 64 -9.32 0.80 0.34
C ILE A 64 -9.83 1.49 -0.93
N GLY A 65 -8.94 2.12 -1.69
CA GLY A 65 -9.25 2.71 -2.98
C GLY A 65 -9.76 1.73 -4.05
N MET A 66 -9.61 0.41 -3.82
CA MET A 66 -10.02 -0.66 -4.73
C MET A 66 -11.42 -1.22 -4.44
N ILE A 67 -11.98 -0.99 -3.24
CA ILE A 67 -13.25 -1.61 -2.80
C ILE A 67 -14.41 -1.21 -3.73
N SER A 68 -14.62 0.09 -3.97
CA SER A 68 -15.70 0.54 -4.87
C SER A 68 -15.53 0.06 -6.31
N PRO A 69 -14.36 0.20 -6.96
CA PRO A 69 -14.17 -0.32 -8.31
C PRO A 69 -14.42 -1.83 -8.41
N MET A 70 -14.06 -2.59 -7.38
CA MET A 70 -14.30 -4.02 -7.29
C MET A 70 -15.80 -4.35 -7.23
N ILE A 71 -16.54 -3.65 -6.37
CA ILE A 71 -18.00 -3.79 -6.25
C ILE A 71 -18.68 -3.39 -7.55
N GLY A 72 -18.29 -2.26 -8.14
CA GLY A 72 -18.81 -1.78 -9.42
C GLY A 72 -18.59 -2.79 -10.55
N GLU A 73 -17.45 -3.48 -10.58
CA GLU A 73 -17.17 -4.52 -11.58
C GLU A 73 -18.07 -5.75 -11.39
N ILE A 74 -18.34 -6.16 -10.15
CA ILE A 74 -19.26 -7.26 -9.85
C ILE A 74 -20.70 -6.87 -10.23
N ILE A 75 -21.13 -5.65 -9.92
CA ILE A 75 -22.45 -5.14 -10.34
C ILE A 75 -22.55 -5.11 -11.88
N ARG A 76 -21.53 -4.60 -12.56
CA ARG A 76 -21.49 -4.54 -14.03
C ARG A 76 -21.58 -5.91 -14.69
N LYS A 77 -20.89 -6.91 -14.11
CA LYS A 77 -20.82 -8.27 -14.66
C LYS A 77 -22.10 -9.07 -14.43
N PHE A 78 -22.68 -9.00 -13.25
CA PHE A 78 -23.79 -9.88 -12.87
C PHE A 78 -25.15 -9.20 -12.91
N GLY A 79 -25.22 -7.86 -12.79
CA GLY A 79 -26.46 -7.12 -12.60
C GLY A 79 -27.04 -7.30 -11.20
N LYS A 80 -27.54 -6.24 -10.57
CA LYS A 80 -28.13 -6.29 -9.23
C LYS A 80 -29.36 -7.23 -9.18
N GLU A 81 -30.10 -7.32 -10.26
CA GLU A 81 -31.30 -8.14 -10.41
C GLU A 81 -31.05 -9.65 -10.35
N SER A 82 -29.81 -10.09 -10.66
CA SER A 82 -29.42 -11.50 -10.58
C SER A 82 -28.86 -11.90 -9.22
N MET A 83 -28.56 -10.91 -8.37
CA MET A 83 -27.97 -11.15 -7.06
C MET A 83 -29.00 -11.64 -6.06
N LYS A 84 -28.58 -12.48 -5.13
CA LYS A 84 -29.43 -13.05 -4.07
C LYS A 84 -28.81 -12.82 -2.70
N SER A 85 -29.65 -12.84 -1.69
CA SER A 85 -29.18 -12.83 -0.30
C SER A 85 -28.29 -14.05 -0.03
N GLY A 86 -27.11 -13.82 0.54
CA GLY A 86 -26.11 -14.86 0.81
C GLY A 86 -25.13 -15.11 -0.33
N ASP A 87 -25.24 -14.44 -1.48
CA ASP A 87 -24.24 -14.48 -2.55
C ASP A 87 -22.93 -13.83 -2.08
N ILE A 88 -21.79 -14.44 -2.47
CA ILE A 88 -20.47 -13.82 -2.35
C ILE A 88 -19.72 -14.03 -3.65
N TYR A 89 -19.15 -12.94 -4.16
CA TYR A 89 -18.38 -12.91 -5.39
C TYR A 89 -16.89 -12.76 -5.10
N LEU A 90 -16.04 -13.44 -5.87
CA LEU A 90 -14.58 -13.43 -5.76
C LEU A 90 -13.98 -12.86 -7.04
N ILE A 91 -12.97 -11.97 -6.91
CA ILE A 91 -12.30 -11.30 -8.02
C ILE A 91 -10.85 -10.94 -7.63
N ASN A 92 -9.92 -11.10 -8.60
CA ASN A 92 -8.53 -10.62 -8.48
C ASN A 92 -7.91 -10.24 -9.84
N ASP A 93 -8.72 -10.07 -10.88
CA ASP A 93 -8.22 -9.79 -12.23
C ASP A 93 -7.62 -8.36 -12.30
N PRO A 94 -6.31 -8.21 -12.61
CA PRO A 94 -5.61 -6.92 -12.58
C PRO A 94 -6.16 -5.90 -13.58
N TYR A 95 -6.80 -6.34 -14.64
CA TYR A 95 -7.31 -5.49 -15.72
C TYR A 95 -8.76 -5.03 -15.49
N MET A 96 -9.39 -5.46 -14.40
CA MET A 96 -10.77 -5.16 -14.03
C MET A 96 -10.85 -4.18 -12.87
N GLY A 97 -12.07 -3.76 -12.53
CA GLY A 97 -12.33 -2.94 -11.36
C GLY A 97 -11.79 -3.56 -10.08
N GLY A 98 -10.99 -2.80 -9.33
CA GLY A 98 -10.32 -3.27 -8.11
C GLY A 98 -9.08 -4.14 -8.34
N GLY A 99 -8.61 -4.28 -9.58
CA GLY A 99 -7.46 -5.10 -9.94
C GLY A 99 -6.13 -4.56 -9.41
N THR A 100 -5.29 -5.49 -8.94
CA THR A 100 -3.93 -5.28 -8.41
C THR A 100 -3.03 -6.39 -8.98
N HIS A 101 -2.35 -7.18 -8.13
CA HIS A 101 -1.77 -8.46 -8.55
C HIS A 101 -2.68 -9.64 -8.14
N LEU A 102 -2.36 -10.86 -8.62
CA LEU A 102 -3.25 -12.01 -8.43
C LEU A 102 -3.37 -12.48 -6.97
N SER A 103 -2.37 -12.22 -6.14
CA SER A 103 -2.41 -12.58 -4.71
C SER A 103 -3.46 -11.80 -3.91
N ASP A 104 -3.87 -10.63 -4.40
CA ASP A 104 -4.84 -9.78 -3.71
C ASP A 104 -6.27 -10.18 -4.06
N ILE A 105 -6.81 -11.12 -3.31
CA ILE A 105 -8.15 -11.64 -3.50
C ILE A 105 -9.19 -10.68 -2.91
N GLY A 106 -10.08 -10.19 -3.79
CA GLY A 106 -11.24 -9.41 -3.40
C GLY A 106 -12.50 -10.26 -3.27
N MET A 107 -13.31 -9.98 -2.26
CA MET A 107 -14.64 -10.57 -2.11
C MET A 107 -15.69 -9.49 -1.89
N VAL A 108 -16.88 -9.71 -2.49
CA VAL A 108 -18.02 -8.79 -2.43
C VAL A 108 -19.27 -9.52 -2.02
N MET A 109 -20.00 -8.98 -1.05
CA MET A 109 -21.28 -9.51 -0.58
C MET A 109 -22.36 -8.43 -0.64
N PRO A 110 -23.47 -8.61 -1.40
CA PRO A 110 -24.62 -7.71 -1.35
C PRO A 110 -25.39 -7.88 -0.04
N VAL A 111 -25.80 -6.78 0.55
CA VAL A 111 -26.61 -6.75 1.77
C VAL A 111 -28.06 -6.51 1.43
N PHE A 112 -28.89 -7.50 1.70
CA PHE A 112 -30.33 -7.45 1.44
C PHE A 112 -31.12 -7.13 2.71
N TYR A 113 -32.11 -6.25 2.58
CA TYR A 113 -33.12 -5.99 3.58
C TYR A 113 -34.51 -5.89 2.91
N GLU A 114 -35.49 -6.68 3.37
CA GLU A 114 -36.84 -6.76 2.78
C GLU A 114 -36.84 -7.01 1.25
N GLY A 115 -35.88 -7.82 0.77
CA GLY A 115 -35.79 -8.20 -0.64
C GLY A 115 -35.07 -7.19 -1.55
N GLU A 116 -34.59 -6.07 -1.02
CA GLU A 116 -33.83 -5.04 -1.75
C GLU A 116 -32.37 -4.99 -1.29
N ILE A 117 -31.45 -4.69 -2.21
CA ILE A 117 -30.05 -4.42 -1.87
C ILE A 117 -29.96 -3.03 -1.25
N ILE A 118 -29.50 -2.95 -0.01
CA ILE A 118 -29.33 -1.69 0.75
C ILE A 118 -27.87 -1.22 0.81
N ALA A 119 -26.92 -2.14 0.64
CA ALA A 119 -25.49 -1.88 0.73
C ALA A 119 -24.69 -3.05 0.13
N PHE A 120 -23.38 -2.88 0.06
CA PHE A 120 -22.41 -3.94 -0.18
C PHE A 120 -21.33 -3.93 0.92
N VAL A 121 -20.83 -5.11 1.28
CA VAL A 121 -19.62 -5.27 2.09
C VAL A 121 -18.54 -5.86 1.18
N GLY A 122 -17.38 -5.25 1.18
CA GLY A 122 -16.23 -5.73 0.41
C GLY A 122 -15.00 -5.85 1.29
N ASN A 123 -14.18 -6.86 1.02
CA ASN A 123 -12.84 -6.97 1.55
C ASN A 123 -11.85 -7.36 0.44
N LYS A 124 -10.59 -6.99 0.63
CA LYS A 124 -9.49 -7.36 -0.26
C LYS A 124 -8.28 -7.70 0.58
N ALA A 125 -7.66 -8.85 0.30
CA ALA A 125 -6.57 -9.37 1.12
C ALA A 125 -5.51 -10.07 0.29
N HIS A 126 -4.25 -9.89 0.67
CA HIS A 126 -3.14 -10.62 0.10
C HIS A 126 -3.14 -12.06 0.63
N TRP A 127 -3.47 -13.04 -0.23
CA TRP A 127 -3.29 -14.45 0.08
C TRP A 127 -1.82 -14.84 -0.06
N SER A 128 -1.34 -15.65 0.84
CA SER A 128 0.05 -16.05 0.86
C SER A 128 0.51 -16.73 -0.45
N ASP A 129 -0.37 -17.45 -1.14
CA ASP A 129 -0.06 -18.12 -2.41
C ASP A 129 -1.35 -18.41 -3.19
N VAL A 130 -1.35 -18.05 -4.47
CA VAL A 130 -2.43 -18.36 -5.43
C VAL A 130 -1.92 -19.15 -6.65
N GLY A 131 -0.76 -19.83 -6.50
CA GLY A 131 -0.12 -20.62 -7.55
C GLY A 131 0.92 -19.82 -8.35
N GLY A 132 1.01 -20.09 -9.64
CA GLY A 132 2.01 -19.44 -10.51
C GLY A 132 3.41 -20.05 -10.42
N MET A 133 4.39 -19.38 -11.06
CA MET A 133 5.73 -19.93 -11.23
C MET A 133 6.62 -19.83 -9.98
N ALA A 134 6.29 -18.96 -9.03
CA ALA A 134 7.05 -18.73 -7.80
C ALA A 134 6.22 -18.98 -6.54
N ALA A 135 6.86 -19.43 -5.46
CA ALA A 135 6.22 -19.51 -4.16
C ALA A 135 5.83 -18.11 -3.66
N GLY A 136 4.64 -18.01 -3.05
CA GLY A 136 4.04 -16.72 -2.69
C GLY A 136 3.38 -16.01 -3.85
N SER A 137 3.34 -16.63 -5.05
CA SER A 137 2.80 -16.03 -6.28
C SER A 137 3.42 -14.66 -6.60
N PHE A 138 4.56 -14.37 -5.99
CA PHE A 138 5.30 -13.14 -6.16
C PHE A 138 6.49 -13.39 -7.10
N THR A 139 6.44 -12.79 -8.25
CA THR A 139 7.49 -12.90 -9.24
C THR A 139 8.00 -11.52 -9.66
N THR A 140 9.30 -11.39 -9.75
CA THR A 140 9.96 -10.16 -10.21
C THR A 140 10.48 -10.29 -11.65
N ASN A 141 10.18 -11.42 -12.31
CA ASN A 141 10.63 -11.74 -13.66
C ASN A 141 9.55 -12.41 -14.54
N SER A 142 8.27 -12.29 -14.17
CA SER A 142 7.18 -12.70 -15.06
C SER A 142 7.11 -11.78 -16.28
N ALA A 143 6.84 -12.37 -17.47
CA ALA A 143 6.63 -11.66 -18.72
C ALA A 143 5.14 -11.54 -19.08
N GLU A 144 4.29 -12.36 -18.45
CA GLU A 144 2.84 -12.36 -18.62
C GLU A 144 2.11 -12.81 -17.34
N VAL A 145 0.87 -12.36 -17.17
CA VAL A 145 0.05 -12.61 -15.98
C VAL A 145 -0.21 -14.09 -15.70
N PHE A 146 -0.20 -14.93 -16.73
CA PHE A 146 -0.42 -16.38 -16.57
C PHE A 146 0.68 -17.09 -15.75
N GLN A 147 1.83 -16.46 -15.60
CA GLN A 147 2.92 -16.95 -14.76
C GLN A 147 2.71 -16.62 -13.26
N GLU A 148 1.77 -15.73 -12.94
CA GLU A 148 1.61 -15.16 -11.60
C GLU A 148 0.60 -15.91 -10.72
N GLY A 149 -0.25 -16.78 -11.28
CA GLY A 149 -1.17 -17.60 -10.50
C GLY A 149 -2.60 -17.66 -11.04
N LEU A 150 -3.52 -18.09 -10.17
CA LEU A 150 -4.94 -18.16 -10.47
C LEU A 150 -5.55 -16.78 -10.64
N ARG A 151 -6.25 -16.57 -11.76
CA ARG A 151 -6.97 -15.33 -12.08
C ARG A 151 -8.48 -15.57 -12.08
N PHE A 152 -9.20 -14.80 -11.31
CA PHE A 152 -10.65 -14.80 -11.22
C PHE A 152 -11.21 -13.45 -11.69
N SER A 153 -11.82 -13.44 -12.86
CA SER A 153 -12.42 -12.23 -13.45
C SER A 153 -13.86 -12.00 -12.95
N GLY A 154 -14.08 -12.19 -11.66
CA GLY A 154 -15.41 -12.18 -11.04
C GLY A 154 -16.13 -13.52 -11.18
N VAL A 155 -16.21 -14.28 -10.10
CA VAL A 155 -16.95 -15.55 -10.03
C VAL A 155 -17.80 -15.61 -8.78
N LYS A 156 -18.93 -16.32 -8.84
CA LYS A 156 -19.79 -16.51 -7.68
C LYS A 156 -19.24 -17.65 -6.81
N LEU A 157 -18.53 -17.29 -5.73
CA LEU A 157 -17.93 -18.24 -4.78
C LEU A 157 -18.98 -18.89 -3.87
N VAL A 158 -19.96 -18.08 -3.43
CA VAL A 158 -21.09 -18.56 -2.64
C VAL A 158 -22.38 -18.19 -3.39
N ASP A 159 -23.28 -19.13 -3.60
CA ASP A 159 -24.59 -18.94 -4.22
C ASP A 159 -25.68 -19.16 -3.19
N SER A 160 -26.39 -18.10 -2.83
CA SER A 160 -27.50 -18.15 -1.87
C SER A 160 -27.12 -18.81 -0.53
N GLY A 161 -25.89 -18.60 -0.06
CA GLY A 161 -25.35 -19.19 1.16
C GLY A 161 -24.56 -20.48 1.01
N GLU A 162 -24.66 -21.16 -0.14
CA GLU A 162 -23.97 -22.42 -0.42
C GLU A 162 -22.65 -22.21 -1.15
N ILE A 163 -21.56 -22.78 -0.61
CA ILE A 163 -20.21 -22.65 -1.18
C ILE A 163 -20.09 -23.43 -2.50
N ASN A 164 -19.47 -22.84 -3.51
CA ASN A 164 -19.17 -23.51 -4.77
C ASN A 164 -17.95 -24.45 -4.63
N ALA A 165 -18.21 -25.74 -4.44
CA ALA A 165 -17.18 -26.77 -4.25
C ALA A 165 -16.21 -26.90 -5.44
N ALA A 166 -16.64 -26.58 -6.67
CA ALA A 166 -15.77 -26.61 -7.83
C ALA A 166 -14.70 -25.51 -7.75
N ILE A 167 -15.08 -24.28 -7.37
CA ILE A 167 -14.14 -23.16 -7.21
C ILE A 167 -13.15 -23.44 -6.09
N THR A 168 -13.63 -23.89 -4.92
CA THR A 168 -12.74 -24.22 -3.79
C THR A 168 -11.81 -25.39 -4.11
N GLY A 169 -12.29 -26.37 -4.88
CA GLY A 169 -11.48 -27.47 -5.38
C GLY A 169 -10.37 -27.00 -6.33
N ILE A 170 -10.66 -26.08 -7.26
CA ILE A 170 -9.68 -25.49 -8.16
C ILE A 170 -8.63 -24.71 -7.35
N ILE A 171 -9.05 -23.88 -6.40
CA ILE A 171 -8.13 -23.14 -5.53
C ILE A 171 -7.20 -24.13 -4.80
N GLY A 172 -7.76 -25.10 -4.08
CA GLY A 172 -6.98 -26.05 -3.29
C GLY A 172 -5.98 -26.88 -4.10
N ALA A 173 -6.30 -27.18 -5.37
CA ALA A 173 -5.42 -27.94 -6.26
C ALA A 173 -4.26 -27.12 -6.86
N ASN A 174 -4.35 -25.79 -6.86
CA ASN A 174 -3.40 -24.92 -7.56
C ASN A 174 -2.52 -24.08 -6.64
N VAL A 175 -2.78 -24.04 -5.32
CA VAL A 175 -1.99 -23.28 -4.34
C VAL A 175 -1.02 -24.21 -3.59
N ARG A 176 0.16 -23.68 -3.20
CA ARG A 176 1.18 -24.45 -2.45
C ARG A 176 0.83 -24.64 -0.98
N PHE A 177 0.02 -23.72 -0.41
CA PHE A 177 -0.40 -23.72 0.99
C PHE A 177 -1.93 -23.78 1.12
N PRO A 178 -2.59 -24.90 0.72
CA PRO A 178 -4.05 -24.99 0.62
C PRO A 178 -4.76 -24.79 1.98
N ARG A 179 -4.10 -25.17 3.09
CA ARG A 179 -4.66 -24.94 4.42
C ARG A 179 -4.78 -23.44 4.74
N SER A 180 -3.73 -22.66 4.48
CA SER A 180 -3.74 -21.21 4.69
C SER A 180 -4.73 -20.52 3.76
N ALA A 181 -4.67 -20.80 2.45
CA ALA A 181 -5.57 -20.20 1.47
C ALA A 181 -7.06 -20.49 1.79
N ASN A 182 -7.41 -21.73 2.17
CA ASN A 182 -8.77 -22.04 2.59
C ASN A 182 -9.16 -21.32 3.89
N GLY A 183 -8.23 -21.25 4.87
CA GLY A 183 -8.50 -20.54 6.12
C GLY A 183 -8.75 -19.05 5.90
N ASP A 184 -7.94 -18.39 5.08
CA ASP A 184 -8.09 -16.98 4.72
C ASP A 184 -9.37 -16.73 3.93
N MET A 185 -9.72 -17.61 3.00
CA MET A 185 -11.00 -17.59 2.29
C MET A 185 -12.20 -17.59 3.25
N TRP A 186 -12.20 -18.51 4.23
CA TRP A 186 -13.27 -18.58 5.22
C TRP A 186 -13.26 -17.37 6.17
N GLY A 187 -12.09 -16.83 6.50
CA GLY A 187 -11.93 -15.60 7.26
C GLY A 187 -12.56 -14.40 6.54
N GLN A 188 -12.30 -14.24 5.23
CA GLN A 188 -12.94 -13.23 4.41
C GLN A 188 -14.46 -13.38 4.38
N ILE A 189 -14.98 -14.60 4.15
CA ILE A 189 -16.42 -14.89 4.17
C ILE A 189 -17.04 -14.54 5.54
N ALA A 190 -16.38 -14.90 6.64
CA ALA A 190 -16.85 -14.62 7.99
C ALA A 190 -16.94 -13.11 8.24
N SER A 191 -15.91 -12.34 7.85
CA SER A 191 -15.93 -10.88 8.01
C SER A 191 -17.04 -10.21 7.21
N LEU A 192 -17.29 -10.64 5.95
CA LEU A 192 -18.40 -10.13 5.14
C LEU A 192 -19.75 -10.41 5.79
N ARG A 193 -19.95 -11.61 6.36
CA ARG A 193 -21.18 -11.99 7.08
C ARG A 193 -21.36 -11.16 8.36
N THR A 194 -20.28 -10.78 9.04
CA THR A 194 -20.34 -9.85 10.18
C THR A 194 -20.88 -8.51 9.71
N GLY A 195 -20.34 -7.93 8.65
CA GLY A 195 -20.82 -6.68 8.08
C GLY A 195 -22.28 -6.75 7.62
N PHE A 196 -22.66 -7.84 6.94
CA PHE A 196 -24.06 -8.09 6.55
C PHE A 196 -25.00 -8.04 7.77
N THR A 197 -24.68 -8.81 8.81
CA THR A 197 -25.52 -8.91 10.01
C THR A 197 -25.68 -7.55 10.69
N ARG A 198 -24.59 -6.83 10.89
CA ARG A 198 -24.59 -5.50 11.53
C ARG A 198 -25.35 -4.44 10.73
N LEU A 199 -25.22 -4.45 9.41
CA LEU A 199 -25.97 -3.52 8.55
C LEU A 199 -27.48 -3.81 8.56
N VAL A 200 -27.89 -5.09 8.58
CA VAL A 200 -29.29 -5.48 8.73
C VAL A 200 -29.83 -5.05 10.09
N GLU A 201 -29.07 -5.25 11.18
CA GLU A 201 -29.43 -4.77 12.52
C GLU A 201 -29.58 -3.24 12.57
N LEU A 202 -28.64 -2.51 11.98
CA LEU A 202 -28.68 -1.05 11.91
C LEU A 202 -29.91 -0.56 11.12
N CYS A 203 -30.21 -1.22 9.99
CA CYS A 203 -31.39 -0.96 9.17
C CYS A 203 -32.68 -1.23 9.95
N GLY A 204 -32.77 -2.35 10.67
CA GLY A 204 -33.91 -2.68 11.52
C GLY A 204 -34.15 -1.69 12.67
N LYS A 205 -33.04 -1.12 13.22
CA LYS A 205 -33.10 -0.15 14.33
C LYS A 205 -33.60 1.23 13.91
N TYR A 206 -33.13 1.74 12.78
CA TYR A 206 -33.45 3.12 12.36
C TYR A 206 -34.46 3.19 11.21
N GLY A 207 -34.76 2.06 10.58
CA GLY A 207 -35.58 1.96 9.38
C GLY A 207 -34.78 2.16 8.07
N LYS A 208 -35.18 1.43 7.04
CA LYS A 208 -34.52 1.43 5.72
C LYS A 208 -34.39 2.84 5.14
N ASP A 209 -35.47 3.61 5.15
CA ASP A 209 -35.52 4.96 4.60
C ASP A 209 -34.53 5.92 5.28
N VAL A 210 -34.41 5.83 6.62
CA VAL A 210 -33.46 6.66 7.37
C VAL A 210 -32.04 6.28 7.05
N LEU A 211 -31.72 4.99 7.00
CA LEU A 211 -30.39 4.50 6.67
C LEU A 211 -29.95 4.94 5.27
N LEU A 212 -30.76 4.68 4.23
CA LEU A 212 -30.43 5.03 2.86
C LEU A 212 -30.25 6.54 2.65
N LYS A 213 -31.13 7.34 3.25
CA LYS A 213 -31.01 8.82 3.21
C LYS A 213 -29.77 9.32 3.95
N SER A 214 -29.40 8.68 5.07
CA SER A 214 -28.17 9.02 5.79
C SER A 214 -26.95 8.72 4.95
N MET A 215 -26.89 7.55 4.31
CA MET A 215 -25.81 7.17 3.41
C MET A 215 -25.64 8.19 2.27
N ALA A 216 -26.72 8.54 1.58
CA ALA A 216 -26.70 9.56 0.52
C ALA A 216 -26.22 10.92 1.05
N ARG A 217 -26.69 11.33 2.24
CA ARG A 217 -26.28 12.61 2.84
C ARG A 217 -24.80 12.64 3.22
N LEU A 218 -24.23 11.52 3.70
CA LEU A 218 -22.80 11.41 4.00
C LEU A 218 -21.95 11.56 2.74
N MET A 219 -22.39 10.98 1.62
CA MET A 219 -21.73 11.16 0.31
C MET A 219 -21.76 12.63 -0.14
N ASP A 220 -22.91 13.30 -0.03
CA ASP A 220 -23.04 14.73 -0.38
C ASP A 220 -22.15 15.60 0.52
N GLN A 221 -22.04 15.28 1.81
CA GLN A 221 -21.16 15.99 2.74
C GLN A 221 -19.69 15.84 2.36
N GLY A 222 -19.26 14.62 1.97
CA GLY A 222 -17.92 14.37 1.47
C GLY A 222 -17.61 15.22 0.23
N GLU A 223 -18.51 15.24 -0.76
CA GLU A 223 -18.35 16.07 -1.95
C GLU A 223 -18.31 17.57 -1.63
N MET A 224 -19.22 18.05 -0.77
CA MET A 224 -19.24 19.47 -0.36
C MET A 224 -17.94 19.88 0.32
N ALA A 225 -17.43 19.07 1.23
CA ALA A 225 -16.18 19.36 1.93
C ALA A 225 -14.99 19.40 0.95
N ALA A 226 -14.92 18.47 0.00
CA ALA A 226 -13.89 18.45 -1.02
C ALA A 226 -13.97 19.68 -1.93
N ARG A 227 -15.17 20.08 -2.37
CA ARG A 227 -15.37 21.28 -3.19
C ARG A 227 -15.00 22.57 -2.45
N GLN A 228 -15.39 22.67 -1.18
CA GLN A 228 -15.01 23.81 -0.35
C GLN A 228 -13.49 23.92 -0.24
N ARG A 229 -12.81 22.82 0.04
CA ARG A 229 -11.35 22.79 0.15
C ARG A 229 -10.65 23.13 -1.15
N LEU A 230 -11.12 22.59 -2.28
CA LEU A 230 -10.59 22.91 -3.62
C LEU A 230 -10.75 24.40 -3.97
N ALA A 231 -11.84 25.04 -3.54
CA ALA A 231 -12.06 26.46 -3.78
C ALA A 231 -11.04 27.36 -3.05
N GLU A 232 -10.45 26.87 -1.95
CA GLU A 232 -9.41 27.56 -1.17
C GLU A 232 -8.00 27.33 -1.72
N MET A 233 -7.82 26.32 -2.60
CA MET A 233 -6.51 25.94 -3.12
C MET A 233 -6.04 26.85 -4.26
N PRO A 234 -4.72 27.05 -4.40
CA PRO A 234 -4.15 27.70 -5.57
C PRO A 234 -4.54 26.95 -6.84
N ARG A 235 -5.16 27.67 -7.78
CA ARG A 235 -5.48 27.13 -9.12
C ARG A 235 -4.23 27.12 -9.99
N GLY A 236 -4.08 26.11 -10.81
CA GLY A 236 -2.92 26.01 -11.70
C GLY A 236 -2.74 24.64 -12.32
N VAL A 237 -1.65 24.53 -13.07
CA VAL A 237 -1.17 23.29 -13.66
C VAL A 237 0.21 23.02 -13.06
N TYR A 238 0.38 21.82 -12.51
CA TYR A 238 1.57 21.40 -11.81
C TYR A 238 2.09 20.11 -12.46
N GLU A 239 3.36 20.08 -12.82
CA GLU A 239 3.94 18.93 -13.51
C GLU A 239 5.14 18.38 -12.73
N ALA A 240 5.29 17.06 -12.75
CA ALA A 240 6.48 16.39 -12.31
C ALA A 240 6.70 15.11 -13.13
N GLU A 241 7.95 14.65 -13.13
CA GLU A 241 8.30 13.34 -13.65
C GLU A 241 9.31 12.66 -12.72
N GLN A 242 9.28 11.35 -12.73
CA GLN A 242 10.23 10.47 -12.06
C GLN A 242 10.51 9.26 -12.96
N PHE A 243 11.59 8.56 -12.62
CA PHE A 243 11.96 7.34 -13.32
C PHE A 243 12.00 6.19 -12.31
N MET A 244 11.37 5.08 -12.67
CA MET A 244 11.57 3.80 -12.00
C MET A 244 12.91 3.22 -12.48
N ASP A 245 13.56 2.49 -11.62
CA ASP A 245 14.96 2.10 -11.76
C ASP A 245 15.25 1.21 -12.96
N ASP A 246 14.33 0.28 -13.27
CA ASP A 246 14.54 -0.74 -14.30
C ASP A 246 13.23 -1.43 -14.69
N ASP A 247 13.09 -1.74 -15.98
CA ASP A 247 11.99 -2.54 -16.51
C ASP A 247 12.29 -4.05 -16.50
N GLY A 248 13.34 -4.49 -15.81
CA GLY A 248 13.86 -5.86 -15.84
C GLY A 248 14.79 -6.15 -17.02
N HIS A 249 14.97 -5.19 -17.94
CA HIS A 249 15.79 -5.28 -19.14
C HIS A 249 16.82 -4.16 -19.25
N GLY A 250 16.98 -3.35 -18.21
CA GLY A 250 17.93 -2.24 -18.14
C GLY A 250 17.41 -0.90 -18.63
N ASN A 251 16.13 -0.79 -18.99
CA ASN A 251 15.54 0.47 -19.43
C ASN A 251 14.83 1.19 -18.28
N LEU A 252 14.95 2.51 -18.23
CA LEU A 252 14.23 3.34 -17.28
C LEU A 252 12.76 3.46 -17.68
N VAL A 253 11.84 3.37 -16.69
CA VAL A 253 10.41 3.56 -16.90
C VAL A 253 10.00 4.93 -16.37
N LYS A 254 9.55 5.80 -17.27
CA LYS A 254 9.12 7.15 -16.91
C LYS A 254 7.70 7.19 -16.39
N ILE A 255 7.51 7.83 -15.24
CA ILE A 255 6.20 8.23 -14.71
C ILE A 255 6.13 9.75 -14.77
N LYS A 256 5.17 10.28 -15.51
CA LYS A 256 4.94 11.72 -15.64
C LYS A 256 3.49 12.05 -15.32
N VAL A 257 3.27 13.11 -14.55
CA VAL A 257 1.94 13.61 -14.23
C VAL A 257 1.83 15.10 -14.57
N ARG A 258 0.65 15.48 -15.04
CA ARG A 258 0.15 16.84 -15.08
C ARG A 258 -1.07 16.93 -14.17
N VAL A 259 -0.95 17.65 -13.05
CA VAL A 259 -2.04 17.91 -12.13
C VAL A 259 -2.66 19.27 -12.46
N THR A 260 -3.96 19.30 -12.65
CA THR A 260 -4.73 20.53 -12.85
C THR A 260 -5.71 20.73 -11.68
N ILE A 261 -5.66 21.88 -11.04
CA ILE A 261 -6.63 22.31 -10.02
C ILE A 261 -7.34 23.55 -10.58
N ASP A 262 -8.65 23.43 -10.81
CA ASP A 262 -9.49 24.49 -11.35
C ASP A 262 -10.89 24.50 -10.70
N GLU A 263 -11.84 25.27 -11.25
CA GLU A 263 -13.23 25.36 -10.77
C GLU A 263 -14.01 24.04 -10.94
N THR A 264 -13.55 23.12 -11.79
CA THR A 264 -14.21 21.83 -12.05
C THR A 264 -13.74 20.75 -11.07
N GLY A 265 -12.57 20.94 -10.44
CA GLY A 265 -12.02 20.00 -9.49
C GLY A 265 -10.51 19.76 -9.62
N PHE A 266 -10.11 18.54 -9.32
CA PHE A 266 -8.75 18.03 -9.40
C PHE A 266 -8.63 17.02 -10.53
N THR A 267 -7.64 17.20 -11.40
CA THR A 267 -7.37 16.27 -12.50
C THR A 267 -5.90 15.85 -12.46
N ALA A 268 -5.62 14.54 -12.46
CA ALA A 268 -4.28 13.98 -12.63
C ALA A 268 -4.20 13.26 -13.98
N ASP A 269 -3.34 13.74 -14.88
CA ASP A 269 -3.14 13.18 -16.22
C ASP A 269 -1.74 12.58 -16.35
N PHE A 270 -1.67 11.26 -16.52
CA PHE A 270 -0.46 10.47 -16.67
C PHE A 270 -0.19 10.05 -18.13
N SER A 271 -0.87 10.62 -19.10
CA SER A 271 -0.74 10.23 -20.53
C SER A 271 0.70 10.34 -21.07
N GLY A 272 1.59 11.06 -20.39
CA GLY A 272 3.01 11.17 -20.73
C GLY A 272 3.94 10.11 -20.13
N SER A 273 3.39 9.09 -19.44
CA SER A 273 4.14 7.99 -18.85
C SER A 273 4.52 6.93 -19.89
N SER A 274 5.48 6.05 -19.54
CA SER A 274 5.96 4.97 -20.42
C SER A 274 4.85 3.99 -20.82
N PRO A 275 4.97 3.34 -21.98
CA PRO A 275 4.16 2.18 -22.33
C PRO A 275 4.27 1.06 -21.31
N GLN A 276 3.33 0.10 -21.33
CA GLN A 276 3.46 -1.14 -20.56
C GLN A 276 4.71 -1.93 -20.95
N VAL A 277 5.26 -2.66 -20.00
CA VAL A 277 6.53 -3.38 -20.14
C VAL A 277 6.36 -4.89 -19.96
N ALA A 278 7.27 -5.68 -20.50
CA ALA A 278 7.30 -7.14 -20.34
C ALA A 278 7.96 -7.54 -19.00
N SER A 279 7.60 -6.84 -17.93
CA SER A 279 8.04 -7.12 -16.57
C SER A 279 6.92 -6.80 -15.58
N PRO A 280 6.91 -7.38 -14.36
CA PRO A 280 5.73 -7.37 -13.47
C PRO A 280 5.45 -6.04 -12.76
N ILE A 281 6.05 -4.96 -13.19
CA ILE A 281 5.87 -3.62 -12.61
C ILE A 281 4.70 -2.83 -13.22
N ASN A 282 3.94 -3.40 -14.16
CA ASN A 282 2.75 -2.74 -14.67
C ASN A 282 1.64 -2.69 -13.62
N THR A 283 0.78 -1.69 -13.71
CA THR A 283 -0.39 -1.58 -12.84
C THR A 283 -1.67 -1.38 -13.64
N GLY A 284 -2.79 -1.89 -13.11
CA GLY A 284 -4.12 -1.66 -13.66
C GLY A 284 -4.63 -0.25 -13.35
N TYR A 285 -5.61 0.21 -14.12
CA TYR A 285 -6.19 1.56 -13.97
C TYR A 285 -6.79 1.81 -12.57
N SER A 286 -7.42 0.79 -11.98
CA SER A 286 -7.99 0.90 -10.62
C SER A 286 -6.91 1.17 -9.57
N SER A 287 -5.75 0.52 -9.70
CA SER A 287 -4.60 0.74 -8.82
C SER A 287 -4.04 2.15 -8.96
N LEU A 288 -3.88 2.64 -10.20
CA LEU A 288 -3.51 4.03 -10.42
C LEU A 288 -4.47 4.99 -9.72
N CYS A 289 -5.79 4.80 -9.91
CA CYS A 289 -6.80 5.63 -9.28
C CYS A 289 -6.71 5.59 -7.75
N ALA A 290 -6.44 4.43 -7.16
CA ALA A 290 -6.28 4.30 -5.71
C ALA A 290 -5.03 5.05 -5.20
N GLY A 291 -3.90 4.95 -5.88
CA GLY A 291 -2.70 5.74 -5.57
C GLY A 291 -2.98 7.25 -5.63
N VAL A 292 -3.71 7.70 -6.66
CA VAL A 292 -4.10 9.13 -6.79
C VAL A 292 -5.10 9.54 -5.71
N LYS A 293 -6.05 8.66 -5.30
CA LYS A 293 -6.96 8.92 -4.17
C LYS A 293 -6.17 9.20 -2.88
N VAL A 294 -5.14 8.40 -2.59
CA VAL A 294 -4.27 8.62 -1.42
C VAL A 294 -3.54 9.96 -1.52
N ALA A 295 -2.96 10.28 -2.68
CA ALA A 295 -2.30 11.57 -2.90
C ALA A 295 -3.27 12.75 -2.77
N TYR A 296 -4.47 12.62 -3.29
CA TYR A 296 -5.52 13.63 -3.22
C TYR A 296 -5.97 13.88 -1.77
N MET A 297 -6.19 12.82 -0.99
CA MET A 297 -6.57 12.94 0.41
C MET A 297 -5.54 13.69 1.25
N SER A 298 -4.26 13.58 0.93
CA SER A 298 -3.18 14.29 1.65
C SER A 298 -3.33 15.81 1.61
N ILE A 299 -3.99 16.36 0.59
CA ILE A 299 -4.18 17.81 0.42
C ILE A 299 -5.61 18.27 0.70
N ILE A 300 -6.61 17.40 0.48
CA ILE A 300 -8.02 17.76 0.64
C ILE A 300 -8.39 17.86 2.12
N ASN A 301 -8.22 16.84 2.88
CA ASN A 301 -8.36 16.89 4.33
C ASN A 301 -7.90 15.59 5.01
N PRO A 302 -6.75 15.55 5.61
CA PRO A 302 -6.24 14.35 6.29
C PRO A 302 -7.03 13.95 7.54
N GLY A 303 -7.97 14.79 8.03
CA GLY A 303 -8.80 14.50 9.21
C GLY A 303 -10.25 14.13 8.92
N LEU A 304 -10.66 14.04 7.63
CA LEU A 304 -12.03 13.64 7.28
C LEU A 304 -12.16 12.11 7.15
N SER A 305 -13.33 11.60 7.53
CA SER A 305 -13.77 10.25 7.14
C SER A 305 -13.84 10.17 5.61
N VAL A 306 -13.18 9.19 5.03
CA VAL A 306 -13.09 9.02 3.58
C VAL A 306 -14.32 8.28 3.08
N ASN A 307 -14.99 8.86 2.08
CA ASN A 307 -16.01 8.17 1.28
C ASN A 307 -15.89 8.60 -0.19
N ASP A 308 -16.58 7.89 -1.11
CA ASP A 308 -16.48 8.20 -2.53
C ASP A 308 -17.10 9.54 -2.93
N GLY A 309 -17.92 10.16 -2.09
CA GLY A 309 -18.37 11.54 -2.26
C GLY A 309 -17.21 12.53 -2.39
N VAL A 310 -16.14 12.35 -1.61
CA VAL A 310 -14.91 13.17 -1.68
C VAL A 310 -14.28 13.07 -3.09
N PHE A 311 -14.30 11.89 -3.70
CA PHE A 311 -13.63 11.62 -4.98
C PHE A 311 -14.46 12.00 -6.21
N ARG A 312 -15.72 12.42 -6.06
CA ARG A 312 -16.53 12.97 -7.17
C ARG A 312 -15.91 14.22 -7.82
N THR A 313 -15.01 14.88 -7.12
CA THR A 313 -14.27 16.06 -7.59
C THR A 313 -12.92 15.74 -8.23
N MET A 314 -12.55 14.44 -8.31
CA MET A 314 -11.29 13.98 -8.84
C MET A 314 -11.46 13.25 -10.17
N LYS A 315 -10.52 13.50 -11.10
CA LYS A 315 -10.41 12.78 -12.37
C LYS A 315 -8.98 12.28 -12.57
N VAL A 316 -8.85 11.07 -13.09
CA VAL A 316 -7.55 10.46 -13.42
C VAL A 316 -7.55 10.05 -14.88
N PHE A 317 -6.46 10.34 -15.58
CA PHE A 317 -6.25 9.93 -16.97
C PHE A 317 -4.90 9.21 -17.11
N ALA A 318 -4.83 8.21 -17.98
CA ALA A 318 -3.61 7.52 -18.36
C ALA A 318 -3.70 7.13 -19.84
N GLY A 319 -2.57 7.03 -20.50
CA GLY A 319 -2.49 6.48 -21.85
C GLY A 319 -2.92 5.02 -21.89
N ASP A 320 -3.53 4.58 -22.98
CA ASP A 320 -3.86 3.17 -23.20
C ASP A 320 -2.56 2.34 -23.33
N ALA A 321 -2.60 1.09 -22.87
CA ALA A 321 -1.46 0.19 -22.85
C ALA A 321 -0.20 0.85 -22.24
N SER A 322 -0.38 1.64 -21.19
CA SER A 322 0.73 2.24 -20.43
C SER A 322 1.07 1.41 -19.19
N VAL A 323 2.24 1.66 -18.61
CA VAL A 323 2.67 1.01 -17.36
C VAL A 323 1.68 1.28 -16.19
N LEU A 324 0.86 2.33 -16.28
CA LEU A 324 -0.13 2.74 -15.28
C LEU A 324 -1.58 2.35 -15.64
N LYS A 325 -1.78 1.80 -16.84
CA LYS A 325 -3.07 1.30 -17.33
C LYS A 325 -2.76 0.20 -18.33
N CYS A 326 -2.29 -0.93 -17.82
CA CYS A 326 -1.87 -2.03 -18.67
C CYS A 326 -3.05 -2.87 -19.16
N ASP A 327 -2.85 -3.47 -20.33
CA ASP A 327 -3.75 -4.44 -20.94
C ASP A 327 -3.20 -5.86 -20.79
N ALA A 328 -4.10 -6.86 -20.76
CA ALA A 328 -3.74 -8.26 -20.77
C ALA A 328 -2.89 -8.60 -22.02
N PRO A 329 -1.87 -9.46 -21.89
CA PRO A 329 -1.47 -10.26 -20.72
C PRO A 329 -0.31 -9.65 -19.89
N ALA A 330 -0.13 -8.33 -19.85
CA ALA A 330 0.97 -7.68 -19.17
C ALA A 330 1.05 -8.11 -17.68
N PRO A 331 2.22 -8.51 -17.17
CA PRO A 331 2.36 -8.99 -15.81
C PRO A 331 2.27 -7.86 -14.79
N THR A 332 1.77 -8.16 -13.57
CA THR A 332 1.43 -7.16 -12.55
C THR A 332 1.89 -7.53 -11.14
N SER A 333 2.69 -8.57 -10.97
CA SER A 333 3.07 -9.08 -9.64
C SER A 333 3.67 -8.01 -8.70
N CYS A 334 4.38 -7.02 -9.25
CA CYS A 334 4.94 -5.87 -8.54
C CYS A 334 4.20 -4.55 -8.85
N TYR A 335 2.87 -4.60 -9.08
CA TYR A 335 2.04 -3.44 -9.47
C TYR A 335 2.21 -2.24 -8.55
N PHE A 336 2.45 -2.49 -7.26
CA PHE A 336 2.60 -1.47 -6.23
C PHE A 336 3.76 -0.52 -6.51
N GLU A 337 4.82 -0.96 -7.18
CA GLU A 337 5.93 -0.06 -7.56
C GLU A 337 5.41 1.08 -8.44
N SER A 338 4.75 0.78 -9.56
CA SER A 338 4.21 1.81 -10.46
C SER A 338 3.12 2.66 -9.82
N MET A 339 2.24 2.06 -9.01
CA MET A 339 1.19 2.77 -8.27
C MET A 339 1.79 3.80 -7.31
N LEU A 340 2.80 3.40 -6.53
CA LEU A 340 3.46 4.27 -5.56
C LEU A 340 4.28 5.37 -6.24
N TYR A 341 4.97 5.06 -7.35
CA TYR A 341 5.63 6.09 -8.16
C TYR A 341 4.64 7.10 -8.72
N ALA A 342 3.45 6.67 -9.15
CA ALA A 342 2.40 7.59 -9.61
C ALA A 342 1.94 8.51 -8.47
N LEU A 343 1.67 7.96 -7.28
CA LEU A 343 1.32 8.72 -6.09
C LEU A 343 2.39 9.76 -5.72
N ASP A 344 3.65 9.32 -5.60
CA ASP A 344 4.77 10.19 -5.22
C ASP A 344 5.07 11.26 -6.27
N THR A 345 4.80 10.96 -7.56
CA THR A 345 4.94 11.96 -8.62
C THR A 345 3.89 13.06 -8.51
N VAL A 346 2.65 12.73 -8.07
CA VAL A 346 1.64 13.74 -7.72
C VAL A 346 2.11 14.58 -6.53
N TRP A 347 2.63 13.95 -5.48
CA TRP A 347 3.19 14.68 -4.33
C TRP A 347 4.33 15.60 -4.74
N LYS A 348 5.27 15.12 -5.57
CA LYS A 348 6.40 15.91 -6.07
C LYS A 348 5.93 17.12 -6.87
N ALA A 349 4.88 16.98 -7.70
CA ALA A 349 4.30 18.08 -8.46
C ALA A 349 3.67 19.14 -7.55
N LEU A 350 3.06 18.73 -6.45
CA LEU A 350 2.28 19.58 -5.56
C LEU A 350 3.06 20.10 -4.33
N SER A 351 4.17 19.46 -3.94
CA SER A 351 4.97 19.81 -2.76
C SER A 351 5.39 21.28 -2.73
N PRO A 352 5.76 21.96 -3.85
CA PRO A 352 6.07 23.39 -3.81
C PRO A 352 4.88 24.30 -3.45
N VAL A 353 3.66 23.83 -3.66
CA VAL A 353 2.42 24.60 -3.53
C VAL A 353 1.73 24.31 -2.19
N PHE A 354 1.88 23.09 -1.67
CA PHE A 354 1.27 22.62 -0.42
C PHE A 354 2.32 22.17 0.61
N PRO A 355 3.29 23.04 0.96
CA PRO A 355 4.40 22.66 1.85
C PRO A 355 3.98 22.34 3.29
N GLU A 356 2.77 22.69 3.69
CA GLU A 356 2.21 22.37 5.01
C GLU A 356 1.72 20.92 5.09
N TYR A 357 1.40 20.29 3.94
CA TYR A 357 0.82 18.94 3.85
C TYR A 357 1.77 17.94 3.22
N LEU A 358 2.61 18.38 2.26
CA LEU A 358 3.48 17.53 1.48
C LEU A 358 4.94 17.83 1.79
N GLY A 359 5.68 16.78 2.08
CA GLY A 359 7.11 16.82 2.38
C GLY A 359 7.97 16.49 1.16
N ALA A 360 9.23 16.16 1.45
CA ALA A 360 10.19 15.57 0.53
C ALA A 360 9.89 14.08 0.30
N GLY A 361 10.63 13.46 -0.61
CA GLY A 361 10.47 12.05 -0.97
C GLY A 361 10.73 11.09 0.20
N HIS A 362 10.01 9.98 0.22
CA HIS A 362 10.11 8.90 1.20
C HIS A 362 10.64 7.61 0.56
N LEU A 363 10.73 6.50 1.35
CA LEU A 363 11.21 5.21 0.83
C LEU A 363 10.44 4.71 -0.41
N LEU A 364 9.22 5.11 -0.58
CA LEU A 364 8.32 4.84 -1.70
C LEU A 364 7.93 3.38 -1.87
N SER A 365 8.89 2.51 -2.17
CA SER A 365 8.67 1.09 -2.42
C SER A 365 8.15 0.36 -1.17
N VAL A 366 7.33 -0.67 -1.38
CA VAL A 366 6.96 -1.63 -0.32
C VAL A 366 8.21 -2.32 0.22
N CYS A 367 9.28 -2.38 -0.58
CA CYS A 367 10.47 -3.17 -0.27
C CYS A 367 10.07 -4.59 0.14
N ALA A 368 9.22 -5.19 -0.70
CA ALA A 368 8.62 -6.49 -0.45
C ALA A 368 9.66 -7.61 -0.51
N VAL A 369 9.60 -8.50 0.48
CA VAL A 369 10.49 -9.66 0.62
C VAL A 369 9.68 -10.92 0.72
N ILE A 370 10.05 -11.90 -0.07
CA ILE A 370 9.51 -13.25 -0.02
C ILE A 370 10.65 -14.23 0.23
N LEU A 371 10.55 -15.00 1.31
CA LEU A 371 11.44 -16.09 1.63
C LEU A 371 10.65 -17.40 1.74
N SER A 372 11.10 -18.45 1.09
CA SER A 372 10.48 -19.76 1.15
C SER A 372 11.53 -20.86 1.26
N GLY A 373 11.13 -22.00 1.80
CA GLY A 373 12.03 -23.12 1.99
C GLY A 373 11.48 -24.15 2.96
N SER A 374 12.38 -24.92 3.60
CA SER A 374 12.04 -25.90 4.62
C SER A 374 12.52 -25.43 6.00
N HIS A 375 11.65 -25.54 6.99
CA HIS A 375 11.97 -25.19 8.38
C HIS A 375 13.04 -26.14 8.96
N HIS A 376 14.09 -25.60 9.54
CA HIS A 376 15.30 -26.31 9.96
C HIS A 376 15.08 -27.42 11.02
N ARG A 377 14.00 -27.37 11.81
CA ARG A 377 13.67 -28.37 12.84
C ARG A 377 12.60 -29.35 12.40
N SER A 378 11.54 -28.85 11.74
CA SER A 378 10.37 -29.69 11.40
C SER A 378 10.42 -30.25 9.99
N GLY A 379 11.26 -29.69 9.10
CA GLY A 379 11.28 -30.02 7.66
C GLY A 379 10.03 -29.56 6.91
N GLN A 380 9.08 -28.91 7.59
CA GLN A 380 7.86 -28.43 6.94
C GLN A 380 8.17 -27.23 6.02
N PRO A 381 7.47 -27.11 4.89
CA PRO A 381 7.62 -25.94 4.04
C PRO A 381 7.15 -24.68 4.77
N PHE A 382 7.85 -23.57 4.53
CA PHE A 382 7.47 -22.26 5.03
C PHE A 382 7.47 -21.22 3.90
N LEU A 383 6.73 -20.17 4.13
CA LEU A 383 6.69 -18.97 3.30
C LEU A 383 6.48 -17.77 4.22
N ILE A 384 7.38 -16.78 4.12
CA ILE A 384 7.22 -15.45 4.72
C ILE A 384 7.07 -14.43 3.60
N VAL A 385 6.13 -13.52 3.75
CA VAL A 385 5.91 -12.35 2.91
C VAL A 385 5.86 -11.15 3.83
N GLU A 386 6.75 -10.18 3.64
CA GLU A 386 6.84 -8.99 4.48
C GLU A 386 7.14 -7.74 3.67
N PRO A 387 6.55 -6.58 4.01
CA PRO A 387 7.05 -5.27 3.60
C PRO A 387 8.24 -4.87 4.45
N SER A 388 8.92 -3.77 4.12
CA SER A 388 9.99 -3.21 4.93
C SER A 388 9.78 -1.73 5.20
N GLY A 389 9.93 -1.32 6.47
CA GLY A 389 9.87 0.09 6.86
C GLY A 389 11.13 0.84 6.44
N GLY A 390 11.02 2.16 6.23
CA GLY A 390 12.14 3.02 5.84
C GLY A 390 11.93 4.48 6.23
N GLY A 391 12.75 5.37 5.69
CA GLY A 391 12.71 6.79 6.02
C GLY A 391 11.66 7.57 5.24
N TRP A 392 10.91 8.42 5.92
CA TRP A 392 10.00 9.38 5.30
C TRP A 392 10.69 10.74 5.11
N GLY A 393 10.30 11.46 4.07
CA GLY A 393 10.80 12.80 3.80
C GLY A 393 10.39 13.81 4.88
N ALA A 394 11.23 14.81 5.08
CA ALA A 394 10.92 15.93 5.95
C ALA A 394 9.88 16.87 5.30
N SER A 395 9.16 17.60 6.12
CA SER A 395 8.20 18.61 5.69
C SER A 395 8.46 19.94 6.38
N ARG A 396 7.76 20.97 5.96
CA ARG A 396 7.86 22.30 6.60
C ARG A 396 7.47 22.21 8.07
N GLY A 397 8.42 22.46 8.94
CA GLY A 397 8.23 22.45 10.40
C GLY A 397 8.50 21.10 11.08
N LYS A 398 8.76 20.04 10.33
CA LYS A 398 8.89 18.68 10.89
C LYS A 398 9.99 17.87 10.20
N ASP A 399 10.85 17.23 11.01
CA ASP A 399 11.77 16.20 10.52
C ASP A 399 11.00 14.98 9.98
N GLY A 400 11.60 14.22 9.07
CA GLY A 400 11.00 13.01 8.51
C GLY A 400 10.83 11.91 9.54
N GLU A 401 9.80 11.09 9.38
CA GLU A 401 9.53 9.93 10.23
C GLU A 401 10.53 8.81 9.96
N VAL A 402 10.79 8.01 10.98
CA VAL A 402 11.82 6.98 10.99
C VAL A 402 11.18 5.60 10.95
N GLY A 403 11.66 4.71 10.06
CA GLY A 403 11.25 3.31 10.03
C GLY A 403 9.78 3.07 9.68
N GLN A 404 9.14 3.99 8.98
CA GLN A 404 7.73 3.86 8.57
C GLN A 404 7.59 3.03 7.29
N PHE A 405 6.46 2.32 7.14
CA PHE A 405 6.12 1.63 5.90
C PHE A 405 5.76 2.63 4.79
N CYS A 406 5.67 2.16 3.55
CA CYS A 406 5.31 3.02 2.44
C CYS A 406 3.88 3.55 2.61
N VAL A 407 3.59 4.66 1.94
CA VAL A 407 2.30 5.35 2.07
C VAL A 407 1.10 4.51 1.61
N GLY A 408 1.31 3.50 0.77
CA GLY A 408 0.26 2.59 0.31
C GLY A 408 -0.14 1.51 1.32
N ASP A 409 0.75 1.18 2.26
CA ASP A 409 0.56 0.07 3.19
C ASP A 409 -0.35 0.43 4.39
N GLY A 410 -0.46 1.71 4.74
CA GLY A 410 -1.30 2.13 5.88
C GLY A 410 -0.85 1.52 7.20
N GLU A 411 -1.76 0.86 7.91
CA GLU A 411 -1.46 0.14 9.15
C GLU A 411 -0.92 -1.26 8.83
N THR A 412 0.39 -1.37 8.67
CA THR A 412 1.09 -2.61 8.34
C THR A 412 2.27 -2.82 9.28
N TYR A 413 2.59 -4.09 9.57
CA TYR A 413 3.64 -4.47 10.51
C TYR A 413 4.53 -5.57 9.93
N ASN A 414 5.78 -5.63 10.39
CA ASN A 414 6.60 -6.83 10.23
C ASN A 414 6.15 -7.92 11.21
N VAL A 415 6.34 -9.18 10.82
CA VAL A 415 6.23 -10.30 11.78
C VAL A 415 7.27 -10.07 12.89
N PRO A 416 6.89 -10.14 14.17
CA PRO A 416 7.84 -10.01 15.28
C PRO A 416 9.02 -10.98 15.14
N VAL A 417 10.23 -10.51 15.47
CA VAL A 417 11.48 -11.27 15.24
C VAL A 417 11.40 -12.67 15.83
N GLU A 418 10.94 -12.79 17.07
CA GLU A 418 10.83 -14.06 17.79
C GLU A 418 9.84 -15.02 17.11
N MET A 419 8.73 -14.48 16.60
CA MET A 419 7.73 -15.28 15.88
C MET A 419 8.26 -15.70 14.50
N ALA A 420 8.99 -14.83 13.80
CA ALA A 420 9.61 -15.14 12.53
C ALA A 420 10.64 -16.28 12.66
N GLU A 421 11.51 -16.22 13.68
CA GLU A 421 12.52 -17.25 13.94
C GLU A 421 11.93 -18.60 14.38
N VAL A 422 10.78 -18.58 15.09
CA VAL A 422 10.10 -19.83 15.51
C VAL A 422 9.34 -20.48 14.36
N ARG A 423 8.73 -19.68 13.48
CA ARG A 423 7.84 -20.19 12.41
C ARG A 423 8.56 -20.53 11.12
N TYR A 424 9.66 -19.84 10.83
CA TYR A 424 10.35 -19.95 9.54
C TYR A 424 11.76 -20.51 9.71
N GLY A 425 12.34 -21.01 8.67
CA GLY A 425 13.69 -21.56 8.68
C GLY A 425 14.78 -20.51 8.59
N ILE A 426 14.62 -19.39 9.30
CA ILE A 426 15.49 -18.21 9.26
C ILE A 426 15.91 -17.77 10.66
N ARG A 427 16.93 -16.90 10.71
CA ARG A 427 17.28 -16.08 11.88
C ARG A 427 17.43 -14.63 11.44
N ILE A 428 16.99 -13.70 12.27
CA ILE A 428 17.16 -12.27 12.03
C ILE A 428 18.40 -11.79 12.77
N ASP A 429 19.51 -11.59 12.04
CA ASP A 429 20.79 -11.20 12.63
C ASP A 429 20.85 -9.72 12.99
N GLU A 430 20.09 -8.87 12.29
CA GLU A 430 20.10 -7.42 12.45
C GLU A 430 18.69 -6.85 12.19
N TYR A 431 18.25 -5.93 13.05
CA TYR A 431 17.08 -5.08 12.79
C TYR A 431 17.33 -3.74 13.47
N ASN A 432 17.86 -2.78 12.71
CA ASN A 432 18.33 -1.49 13.20
C ASN A 432 17.88 -0.36 12.30
N LEU A 433 18.06 0.88 12.77
CA LEU A 433 17.91 2.07 11.92
C LEU A 433 19.13 2.21 11.00
N HIS A 434 18.86 2.57 9.76
CA HIS A 434 19.86 2.99 8.79
C HIS A 434 20.07 4.51 8.95
N THR A 435 21.07 4.91 9.71
CA THR A 435 21.32 6.31 10.05
C THR A 435 22.08 7.08 8.98
N ASP A 436 22.72 6.39 8.02
CA ASP A 436 23.45 7.02 6.95
C ASP A 436 22.49 7.50 5.84
N GLY A 437 22.83 8.66 5.24
CA GLY A 437 22.17 9.16 4.05
C GLY A 437 20.79 9.78 4.26
N ALA A 438 20.40 10.14 5.47
CA ALA A 438 19.21 10.97 5.67
C ALA A 438 19.42 12.34 5.02
N GLY A 439 18.46 12.77 4.17
CA GLY A 439 18.57 14.02 3.43
C GLY A 439 18.74 15.21 4.38
N ALA A 440 19.83 15.96 4.22
CA ALA A 440 20.08 17.15 5.02
C ALA A 440 19.10 18.27 4.65
N GLY A 441 18.61 19.02 5.64
CA GLY A 441 17.67 20.13 5.47
C GLY A 441 17.54 20.95 6.76
N GLU A 442 16.86 22.08 6.71
CA GLU A 442 16.37 22.74 7.92
C GLU A 442 15.58 21.74 8.78
N PHE A 443 14.82 20.87 8.08
CA PHE A 443 14.21 19.67 8.63
C PHE A 443 14.86 18.46 7.95
N ARG A 444 15.41 17.53 8.76
CA ARG A 444 16.16 16.36 8.31
C ARG A 444 15.20 15.25 7.86
N GLY A 445 15.54 14.54 6.78
CA GLY A 445 14.85 13.31 6.40
C GLY A 445 14.88 12.24 7.51
N GLY A 446 13.89 11.39 7.54
CA GLY A 446 13.81 10.24 8.46
C GLY A 446 14.81 9.16 8.10
N SER A 447 15.33 8.44 9.08
CA SER A 447 16.24 7.32 8.87
C SER A 447 15.52 6.09 8.31
N GLY A 448 16.16 5.39 7.40
CA GLY A 448 15.75 4.08 6.91
C GLY A 448 15.93 2.96 7.96
N ALA A 449 15.84 1.73 7.52
CA ALA A 449 16.05 0.55 8.34
C ALA A 449 17.02 -0.43 7.68
N VAL A 450 17.67 -1.25 8.51
CA VAL A 450 18.44 -2.42 8.09
C VAL A 450 17.81 -3.65 8.71
N ARG A 451 17.52 -4.68 7.91
CA ARG A 451 17.06 -5.98 8.39
C ARG A 451 17.80 -7.10 7.69
N SER A 452 18.32 -8.07 8.43
CA SER A 452 19.11 -9.16 7.84
C SER A 452 18.49 -10.51 8.17
N TYR A 453 18.26 -11.33 7.15
CA TYR A 453 17.76 -12.70 7.26
C TYR A 453 18.89 -13.69 6.97
N ARG A 454 19.18 -14.57 7.93
CA ARG A 454 20.10 -15.69 7.75
C ARG A 454 19.33 -16.96 7.43
N ALA A 455 19.69 -17.64 6.36
CA ALA A 455 19.15 -18.95 6.03
C ALA A 455 19.68 -20.04 7.01
N LEU A 456 18.78 -20.86 7.57
CA LEU A 456 19.14 -21.94 8.50
C LEU A 456 19.18 -23.33 7.82
N THR A 457 18.80 -23.41 6.54
CA THR A 457 18.86 -24.63 5.72
C THR A 457 19.33 -24.30 4.32
N ASP A 458 19.84 -25.29 3.61
CA ASP A 458 20.15 -25.16 2.19
C ASP A 458 18.88 -25.13 1.32
N GLY A 459 18.97 -24.49 0.16
CA GLY A 459 17.91 -24.50 -0.84
C GLY A 459 16.69 -23.64 -0.48
N GLN A 460 16.85 -22.60 0.33
CA GLN A 460 15.83 -21.57 0.48
C GLN A 460 15.82 -20.64 -0.72
N PHE A 461 14.68 -20.02 -1.00
CA PHE A 461 14.52 -19.09 -2.12
C PHE A 461 14.17 -17.69 -1.61
N PHE A 462 14.84 -16.71 -2.17
CA PHE A 462 14.59 -15.29 -1.90
C PHE A 462 14.14 -14.57 -3.16
N SER A 463 13.05 -13.83 -3.06
CA SER A 463 12.59 -12.86 -4.07
C SER A 463 12.34 -11.51 -3.42
N ALA A 464 12.66 -10.43 -4.13
CA ALA A 464 12.42 -9.06 -3.64
C ALA A 464 12.28 -8.08 -4.80
N SER A 465 11.49 -7.01 -4.57
CA SER A 465 11.40 -5.84 -5.42
C SER A 465 11.54 -4.59 -4.56
N PHE A 466 12.60 -3.82 -4.83
CA PHE A 466 12.97 -2.59 -4.13
C PHE A 466 13.10 -1.47 -5.15
N GLY A 467 12.08 -0.64 -5.31
CA GLY A 467 12.17 0.62 -6.03
C GLY A 467 13.07 1.62 -5.30
N ARG A 468 13.43 2.73 -5.92
CA ARG A 468 14.43 3.70 -5.45
C ARG A 468 15.85 3.12 -5.27
N ASN A 469 16.22 2.15 -6.08
CA ASN A 469 17.55 1.56 -6.06
C ASN A 469 18.58 2.43 -6.82
N LYS A 470 18.15 3.14 -7.89
CA LYS A 470 18.99 4.03 -8.70
C LYS A 470 18.70 5.52 -8.47
N PHE A 471 17.49 5.87 -8.06
CA PHE A 471 17.06 7.24 -7.82
C PHE A 471 16.67 7.42 -6.35
N PRO A 472 17.36 8.30 -5.59
CA PRO A 472 17.16 8.45 -4.16
C PRO A 472 15.80 9.10 -3.83
N ALA A 473 15.44 9.11 -2.55
CA ALA A 473 14.32 9.90 -2.06
C ALA A 473 14.63 11.40 -2.26
N TRP A 474 13.81 12.09 -3.07
CA TRP A 474 14.07 13.49 -3.46
C TRP A 474 13.94 14.47 -2.29
N GLY A 475 14.86 15.49 -2.25
CA GLY A 475 14.79 16.59 -1.30
C GLY A 475 13.84 17.70 -1.76
N ALA A 476 13.33 18.53 -0.84
CA ALA A 476 12.38 19.61 -1.12
C ALA A 476 12.86 20.96 -0.59
N ALA A 477 12.44 22.04 -1.25
CA ALA A 477 12.68 23.44 -0.82
C ALA A 477 14.16 23.78 -0.52
N GLY A 478 15.12 23.14 -1.20
CA GLY A 478 16.56 23.31 -0.97
C GLY A 478 17.18 22.29 -0.02
N GLY A 479 16.40 21.35 0.50
CA GLY A 479 16.91 20.16 1.19
C GLY A 479 17.57 19.18 0.24
N ARG A 480 18.47 18.36 0.76
CA ARG A 480 19.21 17.33 -0.02
C ARG A 480 18.38 16.07 -0.16
N ASP A 481 18.70 15.30 -1.21
CA ASP A 481 18.13 13.97 -1.39
C ASP A 481 18.53 13.05 -0.23
N GLY A 482 17.68 12.03 0.01
CA GLY A 482 17.97 10.93 0.92
C GLY A 482 18.84 9.85 0.28
N SER A 483 18.70 8.60 0.72
CA SER A 483 19.49 7.48 0.20
C SER A 483 18.67 6.54 -0.71
N TYR A 484 19.15 5.32 -0.91
CA TYR A 484 18.61 4.32 -1.83
C TYR A 484 18.08 3.11 -1.06
N ASN A 485 17.11 2.39 -1.65
CA ASN A 485 16.73 1.06 -1.21
C ASN A 485 17.60 0.02 -1.91
N TYR A 486 18.12 -0.97 -1.19
CA TYR A 486 18.85 -2.07 -1.78
C TYR A 486 18.94 -3.27 -0.84
N PHE A 487 19.39 -4.39 -1.35
CA PHE A 487 19.80 -5.54 -0.55
C PHE A 487 21.09 -6.15 -1.07
N GLU A 488 21.75 -6.93 -0.22
CA GLU A 488 23.00 -7.63 -0.51
C GLU A 488 22.89 -9.07 -0.06
N PHE A 489 23.46 -9.99 -0.84
CA PHE A 489 23.68 -11.37 -0.39
C PHE A 489 25.10 -11.49 0.19
N ILE A 490 25.21 -11.84 1.44
CA ILE A 490 26.46 -12.16 2.10
C ILE A 490 26.52 -13.69 2.21
N ARG A 491 27.29 -14.31 1.32
CA ARG A 491 27.42 -15.76 1.26
C ARG A 491 28.20 -16.29 2.47
N ALA A 492 27.91 -17.53 2.88
CA ALA A 492 28.59 -18.17 4.04
C ALA A 492 30.13 -18.09 4.00
N GLY A 493 30.71 -18.03 2.80
CA GLY A 493 32.16 -17.81 2.58
C GLY A 493 32.62 -16.35 2.65
N GLY A 494 31.76 -15.39 3.03
CA GLY A 494 32.09 -13.97 3.16
C GLY A 494 32.04 -13.18 1.85
N ARG A 495 31.69 -13.78 0.71
CA ARG A 495 31.49 -13.06 -0.55
C ARG A 495 30.21 -12.23 -0.50
N VAL A 496 30.30 -10.95 -0.86
CA VAL A 496 29.16 -10.04 -0.95
C VAL A 496 28.77 -9.86 -2.42
N GLU A 497 27.47 -9.97 -2.70
CA GLU A 497 26.85 -9.75 -4.01
C GLU A 497 25.80 -8.64 -3.86
N GLY A 498 25.99 -7.54 -4.56
CA GLY A 498 25.10 -6.36 -4.49
C GLY A 498 25.88 -5.04 -4.55
N PRO A 499 25.24 -3.89 -4.33
CA PRO A 499 23.82 -3.73 -3.97
C PRO A 499 22.88 -4.06 -5.15
N LEU A 500 21.73 -4.66 -4.83
CA LEU A 500 20.70 -5.08 -5.78
C LEU A 500 19.34 -4.48 -5.41
N GLY A 501 18.49 -4.21 -6.41
CA GLY A 501 17.10 -3.79 -6.21
C GLY A 501 16.08 -4.91 -6.48
N ILE A 502 16.45 -5.92 -7.26
CA ILE A 502 15.55 -6.99 -7.70
C ILE A 502 16.24 -8.35 -7.53
N ALA A 503 15.51 -9.32 -7.01
CA ALA A 503 15.89 -10.73 -6.98
C ALA A 503 14.69 -11.62 -7.32
N ALA A 504 14.90 -12.65 -8.15
CA ALA A 504 13.91 -13.62 -8.55
C ALA A 504 14.36 -15.01 -8.13
N GLN A 505 13.71 -15.60 -7.12
CA GLN A 505 13.98 -16.96 -6.62
C GLN A 505 15.48 -17.29 -6.46
N THR A 506 16.25 -16.33 -5.93
CA THR A 506 17.68 -16.54 -5.68
C THR A 506 17.87 -17.57 -4.59
N VAL A 507 18.67 -18.61 -4.88
CA VAL A 507 18.94 -19.70 -3.93
C VAL A 507 19.83 -19.19 -2.81
N LEU A 508 19.42 -19.47 -1.57
CA LEU A 508 20.20 -19.29 -0.35
C LEU A 508 20.55 -20.67 0.22
N ASN A 509 21.81 -20.83 0.59
CA ASN A 509 22.27 -21.97 1.33
C ASN A 509 22.40 -21.62 2.81
N LYS A 510 22.54 -22.64 3.64
CA LYS A 510 22.71 -22.45 5.08
C LYS A 510 23.84 -21.44 5.37
N ASP A 511 23.57 -20.55 6.29
CA ASP A 511 24.43 -19.44 6.74
C ASP A 511 24.63 -18.32 5.71
N ASP A 512 24.02 -18.36 4.51
CA ASP A 512 23.90 -17.17 3.68
C ASP A 512 22.98 -16.15 4.38
N VAL A 513 23.33 -14.86 4.25
CA VAL A 513 22.55 -13.74 4.81
C VAL A 513 22.08 -12.84 3.68
N VAL A 514 20.83 -12.45 3.73
CA VAL A 514 20.31 -11.31 2.94
C VAL A 514 20.25 -10.11 3.86
N ARG A 515 21.05 -9.10 3.57
CA ARG A 515 21.04 -7.82 4.30
C ARG A 515 20.29 -6.79 3.47
N MET A 516 19.17 -6.34 3.99
CA MET A 516 18.31 -5.34 3.35
C MET A 516 18.56 -3.98 3.99
N VAL A 517 18.62 -2.95 3.16
CA VAL A 517 18.78 -1.56 3.55
C VAL A 517 17.70 -0.74 2.87
N THR A 518 16.82 -0.16 3.64
CA THR A 518 15.83 0.77 3.11
C THR A 518 16.32 2.20 3.19
N CYS A 519 15.92 3.03 2.24
CA CYS A 519 16.41 4.38 2.13
C CYS A 519 15.97 5.26 3.30
N SER A 520 16.79 6.26 3.58
CA SER A 520 16.44 7.42 4.39
C SER A 520 15.72 8.44 3.52
N GLY A 521 14.77 9.18 4.09
CA GLY A 521 13.95 10.17 3.39
C GLY A 521 14.74 11.43 3.00
N GLY A 522 14.17 12.21 2.05
CA GLY A 522 14.71 13.51 1.62
C GLY A 522 14.57 14.59 2.69
N GLY A 523 15.50 15.55 2.72
CA GLY A 523 15.47 16.73 3.59
C GLY A 523 14.56 17.83 3.04
N TYR A 524 14.13 18.74 3.91
CA TYR A 524 13.33 19.91 3.56
C TYR A 524 14.01 21.19 4.00
N GLY A 525 14.11 22.18 3.11
CA GLY A 525 14.70 23.48 3.40
C GLY A 525 16.24 23.48 3.44
N ASP A 526 16.84 24.67 3.51
CA ASP A 526 18.29 24.84 3.53
C ASP A 526 18.89 24.24 4.82
N PRO A 527 19.81 23.25 4.73
CA PRO A 527 20.45 22.64 5.90
C PRO A 527 21.15 23.65 6.83
N LYS A 528 21.69 24.74 6.29
CA LYS A 528 22.36 25.77 7.07
C LYS A 528 21.41 26.52 8.02
N LYS A 529 20.09 26.42 7.82
CA LYS A 529 19.06 27.01 8.68
C LYS A 529 18.64 26.11 9.84
N ARG A 530 19.08 24.82 9.84
CA ARG A 530 18.76 23.93 10.96
C ARG A 530 19.33 24.47 12.27
N ASP A 531 18.52 24.46 13.32
CA ASP A 531 18.95 24.85 14.67
C ASP A 531 20.22 24.08 15.08
N PRO A 532 21.34 24.75 15.42
CA PRO A 532 22.59 24.08 15.83
C PRO A 532 22.39 23.12 17.00
N GLU A 533 21.46 23.38 17.90
CA GLU A 533 21.16 22.49 19.01
C GLU A 533 20.48 21.21 18.53
N LYS A 534 19.60 21.26 17.52
CA LYS A 534 19.05 20.07 16.87
C LYS A 534 20.16 19.26 16.18
N VAL A 535 21.09 19.94 15.49
CA VAL A 535 22.27 19.27 14.87
C VAL A 535 23.10 18.55 15.94
N ARG A 536 23.39 19.21 17.06
CA ARG A 536 24.10 18.60 18.20
C ARG A 536 23.36 17.35 18.72
N LEU A 537 22.05 17.43 18.88
CA LEU A 537 21.23 16.31 19.32
C LEU A 537 21.21 15.16 18.30
N ASP A 538 21.16 15.48 17.00
CA ASP A 538 21.27 14.47 15.93
C ASP A 538 22.60 13.71 16.01
N VAL A 539 23.73 14.40 16.24
CA VAL A 539 25.04 13.76 16.46
C VAL A 539 25.02 12.89 17.72
N LYS A 540 24.51 13.42 18.84
CA LYS A 540 24.44 12.71 20.11
C LYS A 540 23.60 11.43 20.01
N ASN A 541 22.52 11.47 19.26
CA ASN A 541 21.59 10.34 19.08
C ASN A 541 22.00 9.40 17.94
N GLY A 542 23.11 9.70 17.23
CA GLY A 542 23.63 8.86 16.16
C GLY A 542 22.85 8.94 14.83
N TYR A 543 22.01 9.96 14.64
CA TYR A 543 21.31 10.20 13.38
C TYR A 543 22.22 10.75 12.28
N ILE A 544 23.26 11.51 12.66
CA ILE A 544 24.30 12.01 11.78
C ILE A 544 25.67 11.91 12.46
N THR A 545 26.72 11.86 11.66
CA THR A 545 28.09 11.90 12.16
C THR A 545 28.56 13.33 12.44
N PRO A 546 29.59 13.56 13.27
CA PRO A 546 30.22 14.87 13.44
C PRO A 546 30.71 15.48 12.10
N ALA A 547 31.16 14.65 11.16
CA ALA A 547 31.56 15.09 9.82
C ALA A 547 30.38 15.67 9.04
N GLN A 548 29.26 14.95 8.99
CA GLN A 548 28.02 15.43 8.37
C GLN A 548 27.49 16.71 9.02
N ALA A 549 27.56 16.82 10.36
CA ALA A 549 27.20 18.06 11.07
C ALA A 549 28.01 19.26 10.59
N SER A 550 29.30 19.09 10.36
CA SER A 550 30.20 20.15 9.84
C SER A 550 29.93 20.43 8.34
N GLU A 551 29.87 19.40 7.50
CA GLU A 551 29.80 19.55 6.05
C GLU A 551 28.43 20.04 5.58
N ASP A 552 27.36 19.42 6.07
CA ASP A 552 26.00 19.72 5.63
C ASP A 552 25.43 20.93 6.33
N TYR A 553 25.57 20.99 7.65
CA TYR A 553 24.91 21.99 8.50
C TYR A 553 25.81 23.15 8.91
N GLY A 554 27.12 23.02 8.74
CA GLY A 554 28.10 24.03 9.19
C GLY A 554 28.21 24.12 10.71
N VAL A 555 27.93 23.06 11.44
CA VAL A 555 28.01 23.00 12.90
C VAL A 555 29.10 22.01 13.29
N LEU A 556 30.18 22.51 13.89
CA LEU A 556 31.26 21.67 14.39
C LEU A 556 30.89 21.15 15.78
N VAL A 557 30.64 19.85 15.88
CA VAL A 557 30.27 19.16 17.13
C VAL A 557 31.39 18.19 17.51
N ASP A 558 31.86 18.27 18.75
CA ASP A 558 32.80 17.29 19.28
C ASP A 558 32.14 15.91 19.46
N GLY A 559 32.70 14.88 18.82
CA GLY A 559 32.10 13.56 18.77
C GLY A 559 32.10 12.78 20.11
N ALA A 560 32.91 13.19 21.09
CA ALA A 560 33.01 12.53 22.40
C ALA A 560 32.16 13.25 23.46
N SER A 561 32.25 14.58 23.51
CA SER A 561 31.54 15.41 24.51
C SER A 561 30.20 15.93 24.02
N PHE A 562 29.94 15.85 22.70
CA PHE A 562 28.76 16.40 22.03
C PHE A 562 28.57 17.92 22.27
N VAL A 563 29.67 18.67 22.42
CA VAL A 563 29.65 20.12 22.59
C VAL A 563 29.80 20.79 21.23
N ILE A 564 29.01 21.83 20.97
CA ILE A 564 29.16 22.68 19.79
C ILE A 564 30.43 23.51 19.96
N GLN A 565 31.39 23.33 19.07
CA GLN A 565 32.67 24.09 19.06
C GLN A 565 32.57 25.33 18.17
N GLU A 566 31.87 25.26 17.04
CA GLU A 566 31.74 26.34 16.08
C GLU A 566 30.47 26.21 15.24
N VAL A 567 29.90 27.33 14.83
CA VAL A 567 28.79 27.40 13.85
C VAL A 567 29.24 28.27 12.68
N ARG A 568 29.32 27.65 11.49
CA ARG A 568 29.69 28.27 10.21
C ARG A 568 28.47 28.39 9.33
N ARG A 569 27.85 29.53 9.21
CA ARG A 569 26.66 29.79 8.37
C ARG A 569 26.98 30.65 7.16
#